data_189cd85b2c189ccba39f3ec0400650c0
#
_entry.id   189cd85b2c189ccba39f3ec0400650c0
#
_cell.length_a   1.000
_cell.length_b   1.000
_cell.length_c   1.000
_cell.angle_alpha   90.00
_cell.angle_beta   90.00
_cell.angle_gamma   90.00
#
_symmetry.space_group_name_H-M   'P 1'
#
loop_
_entity.id
_entity.type
_entity.pdbx_description
1 polymer ?
#
loop_
_entity_poly.entity_id
_entity_poly.type
_entity_poly.pdbx_seq_one_letter_code
_entity_poly.pdbx_strand_id
1 'polypeptide(L)'
;MGLRREGRRLHVGFVAPSRDRVDEFWHAGIAGGFRDAGAPGERPDYKPDYYGAFLLDPDGNSIEAVHHGSLRTGGGIDHLWLRTADLAASRRFYGVIAPSAGLHIRDLAPEHVQVVGSSGSFSVVPGPPTSGLHMAFPAATDAAVDEFHRAATGAGYRDDGPPGERPAYHPGYYGAFVLDPDGNSVELVNHNRPANR
;
A
#
# COMPACT_ATOMS: atom_id res chain seq x y z
N MET A 1 11.48 19.93 -4.02
CA MET A 1 10.56 20.31 -2.92
C MET A 1 10.10 19.00 -2.29
N GLY A 2 10.64 18.66 -1.11
CA GLY A 2 10.43 17.33 -0.52
C GLY A 2 9.00 17.15 -0.07
N LEU A 3 8.35 16.10 -0.58
CA LEU A 3 7.06 15.62 -0.12
C LEU A 3 7.19 15.11 1.32
N ARG A 4 7.04 15.98 2.31
CA ARG A 4 6.74 15.58 3.68
C ARG A 4 5.22 15.36 3.77
N ARG A 5 4.76 14.22 3.29
CA ARG A 5 3.44 13.73 3.64
C ARG A 5 3.64 12.80 4.84
N GLU A 6 3.22 13.23 6.01
CA GLU A 6 3.18 12.40 7.21
C GLU A 6 2.01 11.42 7.04
N GLY A 7 2.31 10.19 6.64
CA GLY A 7 1.31 9.12 6.55
C GLY A 7 0.75 8.82 7.93
N ARG A 8 -0.57 8.83 8.07
CA ARG A 8 -1.26 8.56 9.34
C ARG A 8 -2.32 7.48 9.15
N ARG A 9 -2.49 6.64 10.16
CA ARG A 9 -3.48 5.55 10.19
C ARG A 9 -3.27 4.51 9.09
N LEU A 10 -2.02 4.26 8.77
CA LEU A 10 -1.60 3.20 7.90
C LEU A 10 -1.34 1.94 8.73
N HIS A 11 -1.62 0.77 8.17
CA HIS A 11 -1.13 -0.49 8.70
C HIS A 11 -0.29 -1.19 7.63
N VAL A 12 0.95 -1.54 7.99
CA VAL A 12 1.90 -2.24 7.12
C VAL A 12 2.38 -3.50 7.80
N GLY A 13 2.13 -4.66 7.20
CA GLY A 13 2.71 -5.93 7.60
C GLY A 13 3.94 -6.25 6.77
N PHE A 14 5.04 -6.60 7.43
CA PHE A 14 6.26 -7.06 6.81
C PHE A 14 6.41 -8.58 6.99
N VAL A 15 6.88 -9.25 5.94
CA VAL A 15 7.15 -10.69 5.99
C VAL A 15 8.28 -10.98 6.97
N ALA A 16 8.03 -11.88 7.91
CA ALA A 16 9.08 -12.47 8.75
C ALA A 16 9.27 -13.95 8.37
N PRO A 17 10.52 -14.39 8.12
CA PRO A 17 10.79 -15.77 7.68
C PRO A 17 10.57 -16.83 8.77
N SER A 18 10.48 -16.40 10.04
CA SER A 18 10.24 -17.29 11.19
C SER A 18 9.56 -16.54 12.33
N ARG A 19 9.01 -17.29 13.29
CA ARG A 19 8.46 -16.74 14.54
C ARG A 19 9.54 -15.99 15.35
N ASP A 20 10.75 -16.53 15.43
CA ASP A 20 11.87 -15.87 16.12
C ASP A 20 12.16 -14.48 15.55
N ARG A 21 12.00 -14.30 14.22
CA ARG A 21 12.17 -12.99 13.58
C ARG A 21 11.05 -12.01 13.93
N VAL A 22 9.85 -12.49 14.17
CA VAL A 22 8.75 -11.66 14.71
C VAL A 22 9.07 -11.21 16.13
N ASP A 23 9.58 -12.12 16.96
CA ASP A 23 9.98 -11.81 18.33
C ASP A 23 11.13 -10.80 18.37
N GLU A 24 12.16 -11.00 17.55
CA GLU A 24 13.29 -10.08 17.42
C GLU A 24 12.84 -8.67 16.98
N PHE A 25 11.93 -8.58 16.01
CA PHE A 25 11.37 -7.31 15.56
C PHE A 25 10.73 -6.55 16.73
N TRP A 26 9.87 -7.24 17.49
CA TRP A 26 9.16 -6.61 18.61
C TRP A 26 10.12 -6.20 19.73
N HIS A 27 11.02 -7.08 20.14
CA HIS A 27 12.00 -6.78 21.19
C HIS A 27 12.92 -5.61 20.79
N ALA A 28 13.40 -5.57 19.56
CA ALA A 28 14.20 -4.47 19.04
C ALA A 28 13.44 -3.15 19.04
N GLY A 29 12.16 -3.19 18.65
CA GLY A 29 11.30 -2.02 18.64
C GLY A 29 11.03 -1.48 20.05
N ILE A 30 10.70 -2.34 21.00
CA ILE A 30 10.50 -1.95 22.41
C ILE A 30 11.80 -1.37 23.00
N ALA A 31 12.94 -2.03 22.77
CA ALA A 31 14.26 -1.52 23.19
C ALA A 31 14.60 -0.18 22.54
N GLY A 32 14.13 0.07 21.31
CA GLY A 32 14.25 1.34 20.60
C GLY A 32 13.27 2.43 21.05
N GLY A 33 12.38 2.13 22.01
CA GLY A 33 11.42 3.09 22.54
C GLY A 33 10.14 3.25 21.72
N PHE A 34 9.87 2.35 20.76
CA PHE A 34 8.60 2.34 20.04
C PHE A 34 7.47 1.81 20.92
N ARG A 35 6.26 2.30 20.65
CA ARG A 35 5.08 1.94 21.44
C ARG A 35 4.56 0.55 21.03
N ASP A 36 4.33 -0.29 22.05
CA ASP A 36 3.68 -1.58 21.86
C ASP A 36 2.24 -1.41 21.34
N ALA A 37 1.90 -2.20 20.34
CA ALA A 37 0.56 -2.32 19.77
C ALA A 37 0.09 -3.78 19.69
N GLY A 38 0.89 -4.71 20.19
CA GLY A 38 0.59 -6.14 20.29
C GLY A 38 1.84 -6.99 20.34
N ALA A 39 2.12 -7.59 21.48
CA ALA A 39 3.26 -8.48 21.68
C ALA A 39 3.21 -9.69 20.73
N PRO A 40 4.35 -10.35 20.45
CA PRO A 40 4.42 -11.54 19.61
C PRO A 40 3.46 -12.63 20.07
N GLY A 41 2.76 -13.24 19.13
CA GLY A 41 1.82 -14.30 19.45
C GLY A 41 1.02 -14.78 18.25
N GLU A 42 0.34 -15.90 18.44
CA GLU A 42 -0.58 -16.45 17.46
C GLU A 42 -1.84 -15.58 17.33
N ARG A 43 -2.36 -15.47 16.10
CA ARG A 43 -3.58 -14.73 15.76
C ARG A 43 -4.54 -15.63 14.99
N PRO A 44 -5.11 -16.66 15.64
CA PRO A 44 -5.94 -17.66 14.96
C PRO A 44 -7.19 -17.05 14.32
N ASP A 45 -7.68 -15.92 14.84
CA ASP A 45 -8.81 -15.17 14.26
C ASP A 45 -8.50 -14.58 12.89
N TYR A 46 -7.22 -14.39 12.56
CA TYR A 46 -6.81 -13.90 11.24
C TYR A 46 -6.65 -15.05 10.25
N LYS A 47 -5.84 -16.04 10.60
CA LYS A 47 -5.63 -17.29 9.87
C LYS A 47 -4.99 -18.34 10.79
N PRO A 48 -5.18 -19.65 10.50
CA PRO A 48 -4.32 -20.69 11.06
C PRO A 48 -2.85 -20.36 10.77
N ASP A 49 -1.97 -20.62 11.72
CA ASP A 49 -0.52 -20.39 11.64
C ASP A 49 -0.09 -18.92 11.47
N TYR A 50 -1.00 -17.96 11.71
CA TYR A 50 -0.65 -16.55 11.74
C TYR A 50 0.04 -16.20 13.05
N TYR A 51 1.31 -15.80 12.98
CA TYR A 51 2.09 -15.33 14.13
C TYR A 51 2.58 -13.92 13.86
N GLY A 52 2.19 -12.95 14.68
CA GLY A 52 2.47 -11.53 14.43
C GLY A 52 2.75 -10.74 15.68
N ALA A 53 3.46 -9.63 15.49
CA ALA A 53 3.73 -8.62 16.52
C ALA A 53 3.59 -7.22 15.93
N PHE A 54 3.13 -6.27 16.74
CA PHE A 54 2.75 -4.95 16.30
C PHE A 54 3.43 -3.87 17.11
N LEU A 55 3.91 -2.84 16.44
CA LEU A 55 4.44 -1.62 17.03
C LEU A 55 3.77 -0.42 16.39
N LEU A 56 3.76 0.72 17.07
CA LEU A 56 3.40 1.99 16.46
C LEU A 56 4.66 2.77 16.12
N ASP A 57 4.70 3.30 14.90
CA ASP A 57 5.72 4.26 14.51
C ASP A 57 5.50 5.63 15.22
N PRO A 58 6.42 6.59 15.10
CA PRO A 58 6.28 7.91 15.72
C PRO A 58 5.02 8.67 15.27
N ASP A 59 4.52 8.41 14.05
CA ASP A 59 3.31 9.04 13.50
C ASP A 59 2.03 8.29 13.88
N GLY A 60 2.14 7.16 14.60
CA GLY A 60 1.04 6.34 15.07
C GLY A 60 0.53 5.33 14.03
N ASN A 61 1.30 5.04 12.99
CA ASN A 61 0.98 3.96 12.07
C ASN A 61 1.30 2.60 12.70
N SER A 62 0.49 1.59 12.37
CA SER A 62 0.71 0.22 12.83
C SER A 62 1.69 -0.49 11.92
N ILE A 63 2.81 -0.89 12.48
CA ILE A 63 3.85 -1.67 11.81
C ILE A 63 3.84 -3.06 12.38
N GLU A 64 3.71 -4.06 11.52
CA GLU A 64 3.64 -5.47 11.89
C GLU A 64 4.79 -6.27 11.29
N ALA A 65 5.35 -7.20 12.06
CA ALA A 65 6.09 -8.32 11.51
C ALA A 65 5.21 -9.57 11.59
N VAL A 66 5.06 -10.29 10.47
CA VAL A 66 4.17 -11.45 10.38
C VAL A 66 4.83 -12.67 9.76
N HIS A 67 4.58 -13.82 10.37
CA HIS A 67 4.96 -15.13 9.88
C HIS A 67 3.70 -15.98 9.65
N HIS A 68 3.55 -16.52 8.43
CA HIS A 68 2.44 -17.39 8.02
C HIS A 68 2.91 -18.81 7.68
N GLY A 69 3.75 -19.40 8.50
CA GLY A 69 4.34 -20.70 8.17
C GLY A 69 5.10 -20.66 6.84
N SER A 70 4.73 -21.48 5.88
CA SER A 70 5.42 -21.57 4.59
C SER A 70 4.87 -20.66 3.48
N LEU A 71 3.84 -19.85 3.77
CA LEU A 71 3.08 -19.13 2.74
C LEU A 71 3.88 -17.98 2.12
N ARG A 72 4.66 -17.26 2.92
CA ARG A 72 5.57 -16.20 2.50
C ARG A 72 6.78 -16.20 3.42
N THR A 73 7.93 -16.52 2.88
CA THR A 73 9.21 -16.57 3.62
C THR A 73 10.22 -15.54 3.14
N GLY A 74 9.90 -14.83 2.05
CA GLY A 74 10.76 -13.80 1.47
C GLY A 74 9.94 -12.64 0.93
N GLY A 75 10.61 -11.52 0.70
CA GLY A 75 10.00 -10.28 0.27
C GLY A 75 9.98 -9.22 1.39
N GLY A 76 9.43 -8.07 1.12
CA GLY A 76 9.34 -6.96 2.06
C GLY A 76 7.95 -6.87 2.69
N ILE A 77 7.01 -6.27 1.98
CA ILE A 77 5.65 -6.05 2.46
C ILE A 77 4.82 -7.31 2.26
N ASP A 78 4.18 -7.79 3.33
CA ASP A 78 3.21 -8.87 3.30
C ASP A 78 1.82 -8.36 2.92
N HIS A 79 1.38 -7.33 3.63
CA HIS A 79 0.09 -6.70 3.40
C HIS A 79 0.11 -5.22 3.78
N LEU A 80 -0.86 -4.49 3.24
CA LEU A 80 -1.11 -3.09 3.52
C LEU A 80 -2.61 -2.92 3.74
N TRP A 81 -3.00 -2.16 4.77
CA TRP A 81 -4.39 -1.83 5.03
C TRP A 81 -4.55 -0.31 5.07
N LEU A 82 -5.48 0.17 4.26
CA LEU A 82 -5.91 1.56 4.20
C LEU A 82 -7.29 1.69 4.84
N ARG A 83 -7.49 2.76 5.59
CA ARG A 83 -8.80 3.14 6.08
C ARG A 83 -9.37 4.26 5.22
N THR A 84 -10.67 4.21 4.98
CA THR A 84 -11.37 5.20 4.16
C THR A 84 -12.62 5.69 4.86
N ALA A 85 -12.96 6.96 4.64
CA ALA A 85 -14.22 7.54 5.12
C ALA A 85 -15.43 7.00 4.37
N ASP A 86 -15.26 6.68 3.07
CA ASP A 86 -16.30 6.12 2.19
C ASP A 86 -15.74 4.96 1.38
N LEU A 87 -16.03 3.73 1.82
CA LEU A 87 -15.58 2.51 1.15
C LEU A 87 -16.12 2.38 -0.27
N ALA A 88 -17.36 2.81 -0.51
CA ALA A 88 -17.93 2.73 -1.84
C ALA A 88 -17.26 3.72 -2.81
N ALA A 89 -16.90 4.91 -2.35
CA ALA A 89 -16.13 5.88 -3.13
C ALA A 89 -14.73 5.35 -3.44
N SER A 90 -14.04 4.79 -2.46
CA SER A 90 -12.70 4.19 -2.66
C SER A 90 -12.77 2.99 -3.62
N ARG A 91 -13.77 2.11 -3.47
CA ARG A 91 -13.99 1.00 -4.39
C ARG A 91 -14.19 1.47 -5.84
N ARG A 92 -14.96 2.54 -6.04
CA ARG A 92 -15.16 3.14 -7.38
C ARG A 92 -13.85 3.71 -7.92
N PHE A 93 -13.11 4.44 -7.10
CA PHE A 93 -11.81 5.02 -7.48
C PHE A 93 -10.84 3.94 -7.97
N TYR A 94 -10.58 2.94 -7.14
CA TYR A 94 -9.68 1.84 -7.51
C TYR A 94 -10.21 1.04 -8.70
N GLY A 95 -11.53 0.90 -8.86
CA GLY A 95 -12.14 0.29 -10.04
C GLY A 95 -11.88 1.05 -11.34
N VAL A 96 -11.84 2.37 -11.30
CA VAL A 96 -11.53 3.22 -12.46
C VAL A 96 -10.07 3.07 -12.90
N ILE A 97 -9.15 3.04 -11.95
CA ILE A 97 -7.70 2.99 -12.26
C ILE A 97 -7.17 1.56 -12.47
N ALA A 98 -7.89 0.55 -12.01
CA ALA A 98 -7.45 -0.84 -12.02
C ALA A 98 -7.01 -1.36 -13.41
N PRO A 99 -7.75 -1.10 -14.52
CA PRO A 99 -7.35 -1.61 -15.83
C PRO A 99 -5.98 -1.14 -16.29
N SER A 100 -5.66 0.15 -16.17
CA SER A 100 -4.38 0.72 -16.57
C SER A 100 -3.24 0.36 -15.62
N ALA A 101 -3.55 0.15 -14.33
CA ALA A 101 -2.58 -0.23 -13.32
C ALA A 101 -2.36 -1.75 -13.18
N GLY A 102 -3.02 -2.58 -14.02
CA GLY A 102 -2.92 -4.04 -13.93
C GLY A 102 -3.46 -4.61 -12.62
N LEU A 103 -4.46 -3.94 -12.05
CA LEU A 103 -5.10 -4.30 -10.79
C LEU A 103 -6.50 -4.86 -11.03
N HIS A 104 -7.03 -5.55 -10.03
CA HIS A 104 -8.44 -5.96 -10.00
C HIS A 104 -9.00 -5.85 -8.58
N ILE A 105 -10.31 -5.66 -8.48
CA ILE A 105 -11.01 -5.46 -7.22
C ILE A 105 -11.66 -6.77 -6.79
N ARG A 106 -11.53 -7.10 -5.51
CA ARG A 106 -12.20 -8.22 -4.87
C ARG A 106 -12.96 -7.72 -3.65
N ASP A 107 -14.25 -7.99 -3.59
CA ASP A 107 -15.06 -7.75 -2.42
C ASP A 107 -14.95 -9.00 -1.51
N LEU A 108 -14.23 -8.89 -0.40
CA LEU A 108 -14.02 -10.00 0.53
C LEU A 108 -15.15 -10.10 1.56
N ALA A 109 -15.73 -8.96 1.94
CA ALA A 109 -16.86 -8.83 2.85
C ALA A 109 -17.55 -7.47 2.58
N PRO A 110 -18.74 -7.22 3.14
CA PRO A 110 -19.45 -5.95 2.96
C PRO A 110 -18.62 -4.71 3.31
N GLU A 111 -17.69 -4.84 4.27
CA GLU A 111 -16.83 -3.75 4.74
C GLU A 111 -15.35 -4.00 4.43
N HIS A 112 -15.04 -4.83 3.43
CA HIS A 112 -13.67 -5.17 3.10
C HIS A 112 -13.46 -5.33 1.59
N VAL A 113 -12.84 -4.34 0.98
CA VAL A 113 -12.40 -4.36 -0.41
C VAL A 113 -10.91 -4.67 -0.47
N GLN A 114 -10.52 -5.60 -1.33
CA GLN A 114 -9.13 -5.91 -1.62
C GLN A 114 -8.80 -5.48 -3.06
N VAL A 115 -7.69 -4.77 -3.21
CA VAL A 115 -7.12 -4.39 -4.50
C VAL A 115 -5.92 -5.29 -4.75
N VAL A 116 -5.96 -6.04 -5.84
CA VAL A 116 -5.00 -7.12 -6.12
C VAL A 116 -4.24 -6.83 -7.40
N GLY A 117 -2.92 -6.88 -7.32
CA GLY A 117 -2.00 -6.82 -8.46
C GLY A 117 -1.20 -8.13 -8.61
N SER A 118 -0.32 -8.17 -9.61
CA SER A 118 0.51 -9.36 -9.91
C SER A 118 1.50 -9.70 -8.79
N SER A 119 1.97 -8.70 -8.05
CA SER A 119 3.03 -8.84 -7.02
C SER A 119 2.54 -8.66 -5.59
N GLY A 120 1.26 -8.38 -5.37
CA GLY A 120 0.72 -8.17 -4.04
C GLY A 120 -0.70 -7.64 -4.04
N SER A 121 -1.19 -7.38 -2.84
CA SER A 121 -2.52 -6.81 -2.65
C SER A 121 -2.53 -5.89 -1.43
N PHE A 122 -3.50 -5.00 -1.39
CA PHE A 122 -3.80 -4.21 -0.20
C PHE A 122 -5.30 -4.21 0.07
N SER A 123 -5.65 -3.96 1.31
CA SER A 123 -7.03 -3.91 1.77
C SER A 123 -7.48 -2.49 2.03
N VAL A 124 -8.72 -2.20 1.71
CA VAL A 124 -9.39 -0.93 2.03
C VAL A 124 -10.60 -1.25 2.91
N VAL A 125 -10.67 -0.61 4.07
CA VAL A 125 -11.70 -0.84 5.08
C VAL A 125 -12.24 0.49 5.62
N PRO A 126 -13.49 0.54 6.12
CA PRO A 126 -14.04 1.75 6.71
C PRO A 126 -13.27 2.20 7.96
N GLY A 127 -13.25 3.49 8.21
CA GLY A 127 -12.71 4.08 9.44
C GLY A 127 -12.23 5.50 9.26
N PRO A 128 -11.67 6.10 10.31
CA PRO A 128 -10.97 7.37 10.17
C PRO A 128 -9.88 7.23 9.10
N PRO A 129 -9.92 8.02 8.02
CA PRO A 129 -9.16 7.71 6.82
C PRO A 129 -7.66 7.76 7.03
N THR A 130 -6.93 6.85 6.37
CA THR A 130 -5.50 6.98 6.15
C THR A 130 -5.25 8.28 5.39
N SER A 131 -4.30 9.07 5.82
CA SER A 131 -4.01 10.38 5.24
C SER A 131 -2.51 10.58 5.03
N GLY A 132 -2.16 11.46 4.09
CA GLY A 132 -0.77 11.76 3.77
C GLY A 132 -0.02 10.60 3.08
N LEU A 133 -0.73 9.59 2.61
CA LEU A 133 -0.15 8.46 1.90
C LEU A 133 0.21 8.87 0.46
N HIS A 134 1.34 8.36 -0.01
CA HIS A 134 1.69 8.28 -1.41
C HIS A 134 1.88 6.81 -1.78
N MET A 135 1.18 6.35 -2.80
CA MET A 135 1.22 4.96 -3.27
C MET A 135 1.41 4.92 -4.78
N ALA A 136 2.46 4.24 -5.23
CA ALA A 136 2.79 4.10 -6.64
C ALA A 136 2.61 2.66 -7.12
N PHE A 137 2.04 2.50 -8.32
CA PHE A 137 1.93 1.21 -9.02
C PHE A 137 2.83 1.21 -10.25
N PRO A 138 3.50 0.10 -10.58
CA PRO A 138 4.30 0.03 -11.77
C PRO A 138 3.44 -0.09 -13.02
N ALA A 139 3.80 0.65 -14.06
CA ALA A 139 3.24 0.54 -15.41
C ALA A 139 4.26 -0.11 -16.36
N ALA A 140 3.75 -0.85 -17.35
CA ALA A 140 4.59 -1.46 -18.37
C ALA A 140 4.95 -0.48 -19.49
N THR A 141 4.17 0.59 -19.69
CA THR A 141 4.34 1.57 -20.78
C THR A 141 3.91 2.97 -20.34
N ASP A 142 4.45 4.00 -20.99
CA ASP A 142 4.01 5.39 -20.82
C ASP A 142 2.53 5.56 -21.19
N ALA A 143 2.06 4.86 -22.22
CA ALA A 143 0.66 4.89 -22.63
C ALA A 143 -0.31 4.39 -21.53
N ALA A 144 0.12 3.45 -20.69
CA ALA A 144 -0.67 3.02 -19.53
C ALA A 144 -0.76 4.13 -18.46
N VAL A 145 0.31 4.90 -18.30
CA VAL A 145 0.34 6.07 -17.40
C VAL A 145 -0.59 7.17 -17.89
N ASP A 146 -0.58 7.45 -19.22
CA ASP A 146 -1.50 8.42 -19.83
C ASP A 146 -2.96 8.01 -19.65
N GLU A 147 -3.26 6.72 -19.89
CA GLU A 147 -4.61 6.17 -19.74
C GLU A 147 -5.11 6.20 -18.31
N PHE A 148 -4.25 5.86 -17.33
CA PHE A 148 -4.55 5.97 -15.91
C PHE A 148 -5.01 7.38 -15.53
N HIS A 149 -4.23 8.39 -15.91
CA HIS A 149 -4.55 9.78 -15.61
C HIS A 149 -5.84 10.24 -16.31
N ARG A 150 -5.98 9.90 -17.59
CA ARG A 150 -7.16 10.22 -18.39
C ARG A 150 -8.43 9.59 -17.82
N ALA A 151 -8.37 8.32 -17.41
CA ALA A 151 -9.50 7.59 -16.84
C ALA A 151 -9.92 8.19 -15.49
N ALA A 152 -8.94 8.46 -14.62
CA ALA A 152 -9.22 9.02 -13.30
C ALA A 152 -9.77 10.44 -13.36
N THR A 153 -9.12 11.33 -14.11
CA THR A 153 -9.59 12.74 -14.26
C THR A 153 -10.90 12.83 -15.03
N GLY A 154 -11.11 11.97 -16.04
CA GLY A 154 -12.38 11.86 -16.76
C GLY A 154 -13.54 11.36 -15.88
N ALA A 155 -13.24 10.59 -14.84
CA ALA A 155 -14.21 10.18 -13.82
C ALA A 155 -14.41 11.22 -12.71
N GLY A 156 -13.75 12.38 -12.79
CA GLY A 156 -13.89 13.51 -11.86
C GLY A 156 -12.94 13.46 -10.66
N TYR A 157 -11.95 12.57 -10.64
CA TYR A 157 -10.93 12.57 -9.59
C TYR A 157 -9.90 13.68 -9.82
N ARG A 158 -9.37 14.21 -8.72
CA ARG A 158 -8.50 15.37 -8.76
C ARG A 158 -7.10 15.01 -9.29
N ASP A 159 -6.63 15.79 -10.24
CA ASP A 159 -5.25 15.78 -10.72
C ASP A 159 -4.29 16.18 -9.59
N ASP A 160 -3.22 15.42 -9.42
CA ASP A 160 -2.10 15.69 -8.48
C ASP A 160 -0.76 15.76 -9.24
N GLY A 161 -0.79 15.63 -10.57
CA GLY A 161 0.34 15.75 -11.48
C GLY A 161 0.11 15.04 -12.81
N PRO A 162 0.04 15.78 -13.94
CA PRO A 162 -0.26 15.20 -15.25
C PRO A 162 0.85 14.24 -15.70
N PRO A 163 0.57 13.35 -16.69
CA PRO A 163 1.57 12.46 -17.25
C PRO A 163 2.80 13.21 -17.76
N GLY A 164 3.98 12.65 -17.52
CA GLY A 164 5.21 13.23 -18.02
C GLY A 164 6.46 12.66 -17.37
N GLU A 165 7.60 13.02 -17.96
CA GLU A 165 8.90 12.65 -17.41
C GLU A 165 9.19 13.37 -16.09
N ARG A 166 9.84 12.65 -15.19
CA ARG A 166 10.30 13.14 -13.87
C ARG A 166 11.81 12.89 -13.71
N PRO A 167 12.66 13.61 -14.46
CA PRO A 167 14.10 13.36 -14.46
C PRO A 167 14.74 13.60 -13.09
N ALA A 168 14.09 14.36 -12.21
CA ALA A 168 14.52 14.57 -10.83
C ALA A 168 14.52 13.28 -9.99
N TYR A 169 13.71 12.27 -10.34
CA TYR A 169 13.74 10.98 -9.67
C TYR A 169 14.81 10.07 -10.29
N HIS A 170 14.77 9.86 -11.58
CA HIS A 170 15.81 9.23 -12.40
C HIS A 170 15.49 9.38 -13.90
N PRO A 171 16.50 9.25 -14.80
CA PRO A 171 16.25 9.23 -16.24
C PRO A 171 15.24 8.13 -16.64
N GLY A 172 14.28 8.47 -17.49
CA GLY A 172 13.24 7.56 -17.97
C GLY A 172 12.08 7.36 -17.00
N TYR A 173 12.06 8.00 -15.85
CA TYR A 173 10.89 7.98 -14.96
C TYR A 173 9.73 8.73 -15.61
N TYR A 174 8.66 8.03 -16.00
CA TYR A 174 7.45 8.61 -16.55
C TYR A 174 6.28 8.29 -15.64
N GLY A 175 5.64 9.31 -15.05
CA GLY A 175 4.60 9.12 -14.04
C GLY A 175 3.48 10.12 -14.12
N ALA A 176 2.32 9.73 -13.58
CA ALA A 176 1.16 10.59 -13.38
C ALA A 176 0.55 10.32 -12.00
N PHE A 177 -0.10 11.34 -11.44
CA PHE A 177 -0.59 11.34 -10.08
C PHE A 177 -2.03 11.82 -10.03
N VAL A 178 -2.86 11.15 -9.23
CA VAL A 178 -4.22 11.59 -8.92
C VAL A 178 -4.49 11.44 -7.43
N LEU A 179 -5.47 12.14 -6.90
CA LEU A 179 -5.88 11.96 -5.51
C LEU A 179 -7.01 10.96 -5.40
N ASP A 180 -6.90 10.05 -4.43
CA ASP A 180 -8.00 9.20 -4.02
C ASP A 180 -9.10 10.01 -3.31
N PRO A 181 -10.28 9.42 -3.00
CA PRO A 181 -11.36 10.12 -2.32
C PRO A 181 -11.00 10.72 -0.95
N ASP A 182 -10.00 10.17 -0.26
CA ASP A 182 -9.52 10.65 1.03
C ASP A 182 -8.35 11.64 0.90
N GLY A 183 -7.95 11.98 -0.34
CA GLY A 183 -6.90 12.96 -0.65
C GLY A 183 -5.47 12.39 -0.61
N ASN A 184 -5.30 11.08 -0.64
CA ASN A 184 -3.99 10.45 -0.77
C ASN A 184 -3.53 10.47 -2.23
N SER A 185 -2.23 10.61 -2.44
CA SER A 185 -1.63 10.61 -3.79
C SER A 185 -1.47 9.18 -4.29
N VAL A 186 -2.06 8.90 -5.43
CA VAL A 186 -1.94 7.62 -6.12
C VAL A 186 -1.25 7.86 -7.46
N GLU A 187 -0.18 7.12 -7.70
CA GLU A 187 0.68 7.26 -8.87
C GLU A 187 0.65 5.99 -9.72
N LEU A 188 0.68 6.16 -11.03
CA LEU A 188 1.11 5.12 -11.95
C LEU A 188 2.41 5.54 -12.61
N VAL A 189 3.44 4.68 -12.57
CA VAL A 189 4.79 5.00 -13.05
C VAL A 189 5.38 3.92 -13.94
N ASN A 190 5.89 4.33 -15.09
CA ASN A 190 6.79 3.53 -15.90
C ASN A 190 8.24 3.99 -15.65
N HIS A 191 9.06 3.08 -15.17
CA HIS A 191 10.47 3.38 -14.89
C HIS A 191 11.34 3.38 -16.15
N ASN A 192 10.84 2.87 -17.29
CA ASN A 192 11.59 2.73 -18.54
C ASN A 192 12.98 2.12 -18.34
N ARG A 193 13.13 1.24 -17.34
CA ARG A 193 14.38 0.51 -17.11
C ARG A 193 14.44 -0.68 -18.05
N PRO A 194 15.60 -0.93 -18.69
CA PRO A 194 15.77 -2.18 -19.40
C PRO A 194 15.54 -3.35 -18.43
N ALA A 195 14.79 -4.36 -18.88
CA ALA A 195 14.63 -5.57 -18.10
C ALA A 195 16.01 -6.10 -17.71
N ASN A 196 16.30 -6.25 -16.42
CA ASN A 196 17.50 -6.92 -15.97
C ASN A 196 17.49 -8.32 -16.59
N ARG A 197 18.45 -8.58 -17.48
CA ARG A 197 18.70 -9.89 -18.06
C ARG A 197 19.33 -10.80 -17.04
#